data_9eda118746421df42778909b46c060d3
#
_entry.id   9eda118746421df42778909b46c060d3
#
_cell.length_a   1.000
_cell.length_b   1.000
_cell.length_c   1.000
_cell.angle_alpha   90.00
_cell.angle_beta   90.00
_cell.angle_gamma   90.00
#
_symmetry.space_group_name_H-M   'P 1'
#
loop_
_entity.id
_entity.type
_entity.pdbx_description
1 polymer ?
#
loop_
_entity_poly.entity_id
_entity_poly.type
_entity_poly.pdbx_seq_one_letter_code
_entity_poly.pdbx_strand_id
1 'polypeptide(L)'
;MKSHFWIFAVFVFCVATFDVIAQVTEGIHFYMPFNEEKGKVVKDVGPKGFEAELHDSAKFVKGKVGTAIEFSEGPAVIIDPRPGGPSQLYVAHLTVAVWIYPFEISDEVFGKGHLYGNIFYDKSGKSDDNVEFGLGSGEGLYWYINSGEKKMRPFNPADVNTTLSLPNLGLKPENWYHVVGTFDGEKVQVYLNGKLEGEKDVPRHGPVMLWNENDIHIGGRPNINDGANLYKGLLDELVVYDRALTTDEVVEVMNSTNILTVDFADKLTTTWGVLKTQ
;
A
#
# COMPACT_ATOMS: atom_id res chain seq x y z
N MET A 1 40.13 22.22 27.12
CA MET A 1 39.71 20.84 26.83
C MET A 1 38.19 20.68 26.98
N LYS A 2 37.32 21.45 26.23
CA LYS A 2 35.86 21.30 26.32
C LYS A 2 35.11 21.49 24.96
N SER A 3 35.80 21.43 23.81
CA SER A 3 35.21 21.74 22.52
C SER A 3 34.99 20.55 21.54
N HIS A 4 35.38 19.33 21.93
CA HIS A 4 35.35 18.18 21.01
C HIS A 4 34.12 17.24 21.21
N PHE A 5 33.34 17.44 22.29
CA PHE A 5 32.23 16.53 22.61
C PHE A 5 30.92 16.83 21.83
N TRP A 6 30.75 18.07 21.33
CA TRP A 6 29.55 18.48 20.63
C TRP A 6 29.50 18.08 19.14
N ILE A 7 30.67 17.95 18.54
CA ILE A 7 30.76 17.58 17.11
C ILE A 7 30.38 16.12 16.87
N PHE A 8 30.71 15.24 17.82
CA PHE A 8 30.39 13.80 17.69
C PHE A 8 28.90 13.49 17.83
N ALA A 9 28.17 14.22 18.68
CA ALA A 9 26.75 14.00 18.89
C ALA A 9 25.89 14.41 17.65
N VAL A 10 26.30 15.48 16.97
CA VAL A 10 25.62 15.96 15.74
C VAL A 10 25.85 15.00 14.57
N PHE A 11 27.06 14.40 14.49
CA PHE A 11 27.38 13.47 13.40
C PHE A 11 26.64 12.13 13.52
N VAL A 12 26.45 11.61 14.74
CA VAL A 12 25.70 10.36 14.98
C VAL A 12 24.22 10.51 14.68
N PHE A 13 23.64 11.70 14.96
CA PHE A 13 22.23 11.95 14.65
C PHE A 13 21.95 12.11 13.14
N CYS A 14 22.91 12.63 12.39
CA CYS A 14 22.78 12.80 10.94
C CYS A 14 22.91 11.46 10.18
N VAL A 15 23.74 10.53 10.65
CA VAL A 15 23.93 9.21 10.03
C VAL A 15 22.69 8.34 10.20
N ALA A 16 22.04 8.35 11.37
CA ALA A 16 20.84 7.54 11.61
C ALA A 16 19.63 7.95 10.75
N THR A 17 19.50 9.25 10.47
CA THR A 17 18.39 9.72 9.60
C THR A 17 18.63 9.40 8.12
N PHE A 18 19.87 9.35 7.66
CA PHE A 18 20.20 8.98 6.28
C PHE A 18 19.90 7.51 5.97
N ASP A 19 20.19 6.62 6.90
CA ASP A 19 19.95 5.18 6.72
C ASP A 19 18.45 4.87 6.64
N VAL A 20 17.60 5.52 7.42
CA VAL A 20 16.16 5.29 7.44
C VAL A 20 15.49 5.78 6.14
N ILE A 21 15.88 6.94 5.62
CA ILE A 21 15.31 7.48 4.38
C ILE A 21 15.70 6.64 3.16
N ALA A 22 16.95 6.20 3.07
CA ALA A 22 17.40 5.30 2.02
C ALA A 22 16.63 3.98 2.07
N GLN A 23 16.21 3.56 3.24
CA GLN A 23 15.52 2.31 3.47
C GLN A 23 14.07 2.32 2.97
N VAL A 24 13.30 3.42 3.14
CA VAL A 24 11.91 3.48 2.66
C VAL A 24 11.76 3.66 1.15
N THR A 25 12.81 3.97 0.42
CA THR A 25 12.81 3.97 -1.05
C THR A 25 13.17 2.62 -1.65
N GLU A 26 13.77 1.71 -0.87
CA GLU A 26 14.13 0.38 -1.33
C GLU A 26 12.92 -0.54 -1.41
N GLY A 27 12.84 -1.34 -2.47
CA GLY A 27 11.77 -2.31 -2.68
C GLY A 27 10.43 -1.70 -3.09
N ILE A 28 10.37 -0.43 -3.47
CA ILE A 28 9.15 0.14 -4.06
C ILE A 28 8.88 -0.60 -5.37
N HIS A 29 7.73 -1.27 -5.42
CA HIS A 29 7.23 -1.89 -6.62
C HIS A 29 6.53 -0.86 -7.52
N PHE A 30 5.61 -0.07 -6.95
CA PHE A 30 5.05 1.13 -7.56
C PHE A 30 4.60 2.14 -6.50
N TYR A 31 4.51 3.40 -6.90
CA TYR A 31 4.05 4.50 -6.07
C TYR A 31 3.17 5.47 -6.86
N MET A 32 1.93 5.59 -6.45
CA MET A 32 0.91 6.45 -7.04
C MET A 32 0.48 7.53 -6.05
N PRO A 33 1.09 8.73 -6.08
CA PRO A 33 0.75 9.81 -5.17
C PRO A 33 -0.55 10.54 -5.54
N PHE A 34 -1.17 10.23 -6.68
CA PHE A 34 -2.42 10.82 -7.18
C PHE A 34 -2.38 12.35 -7.35
N ASN A 35 -1.24 12.90 -7.75
CA ASN A 35 -1.00 14.34 -7.87
C ASN A 35 -1.17 14.90 -9.29
N GLU A 36 -1.96 14.24 -10.15
CA GLU A 36 -2.17 14.62 -11.55
C GLU A 36 -3.11 15.81 -11.75
N GLU A 37 -3.89 16.22 -10.77
CA GLU A 37 -4.88 17.29 -10.78
C GLU A 37 -6.04 17.13 -11.78
N LYS A 38 -5.80 16.50 -12.93
CA LYS A 38 -6.79 16.30 -14.00
C LYS A 38 -6.39 15.19 -14.97
N GLY A 39 -7.36 14.71 -15.73
CA GLY A 39 -7.12 13.70 -16.78
C GLY A 39 -7.68 12.33 -16.40
N LYS A 40 -7.28 11.31 -17.15
CA LYS A 40 -7.73 9.93 -17.02
C LYS A 40 -6.57 8.96 -16.82
N VAL A 41 -5.40 9.46 -16.51
CA VAL A 41 -4.20 8.65 -16.31
C VAL A 41 -3.66 8.92 -14.92
N VAL A 42 -3.39 7.86 -14.20
CA VAL A 42 -2.68 7.85 -12.92
C VAL A 42 -1.28 7.31 -13.17
N LYS A 43 -0.27 8.00 -12.68
CA LYS A 43 1.13 7.65 -12.93
C LYS A 43 1.77 6.97 -11.74
N ASP A 44 2.44 5.88 -12.03
CA ASP A 44 3.46 5.35 -11.15
C ASP A 44 4.70 6.26 -11.24
N VAL A 45 5.02 6.96 -10.16
CA VAL A 45 6.25 7.76 -10.07
C VAL A 45 7.41 6.97 -9.48
N GLY A 46 7.18 5.71 -9.14
CA GLY A 46 8.18 4.76 -8.68
C GLY A 46 9.13 4.29 -9.79
N PRO A 47 9.98 3.30 -9.50
CA PRO A 47 11.07 2.90 -10.41
C PRO A 47 10.60 2.28 -11.73
N LYS A 48 9.36 1.82 -11.83
CA LYS A 48 8.81 1.17 -13.04
C LYS A 48 8.11 2.16 -13.97
N GLY A 49 7.54 3.23 -13.44
CA GLY A 49 7.01 4.35 -14.22
C GLY A 49 5.87 4.00 -15.18
N PHE A 50 4.98 3.07 -14.79
CA PHE A 50 3.84 2.73 -15.64
C PHE A 50 2.67 3.71 -15.46
N GLU A 51 1.69 3.59 -16.33
CA GLU A 51 0.46 4.38 -16.28
C GLU A 51 -0.73 3.44 -16.01
N ALA A 52 -1.65 3.91 -15.18
CA ALA A 52 -2.91 3.26 -14.88
C ALA A 52 -4.07 4.10 -15.42
N GLU A 53 -5.19 3.45 -15.71
CA GLU A 53 -6.40 4.13 -16.18
C GLU A 53 -7.27 4.59 -15.02
N LEU A 54 -7.72 5.85 -15.06
CA LEU A 54 -8.71 6.40 -14.16
C LEU A 54 -10.11 6.33 -14.78
N HIS A 55 -11.00 5.56 -14.17
CA HIS A 55 -12.39 5.42 -14.62
C HIS A 55 -13.24 6.67 -14.36
N ASP A 56 -14.35 6.78 -15.10
CA ASP A 56 -15.23 7.96 -15.10
C ASP A 56 -15.92 8.26 -13.76
N SER A 57 -16.06 7.25 -12.91
CA SER A 57 -16.64 7.39 -11.56
C SER A 57 -15.69 8.06 -10.55
N ALA A 58 -14.47 8.37 -10.96
CA ALA A 58 -13.46 8.95 -10.08
C ALA A 58 -12.96 10.31 -10.58
N LYS A 59 -12.51 11.14 -9.66
CA LYS A 59 -11.97 12.48 -9.93
C LYS A 59 -10.88 12.84 -8.96
N PHE A 60 -9.97 13.70 -9.39
CA PHE A 60 -8.97 14.31 -8.51
C PHE A 60 -9.62 15.42 -7.67
N VAL A 61 -9.33 15.40 -6.38
CA VAL A 61 -9.77 16.40 -5.39
C VAL A 61 -8.61 16.77 -4.47
N LYS A 62 -8.80 17.74 -3.57
CA LYS A 62 -7.80 18.05 -2.56
C LYS A 62 -7.55 16.84 -1.65
N GLY A 63 -6.29 16.44 -1.51
CA GLY A 63 -5.85 15.27 -0.76
C GLY A 63 -5.28 15.57 0.63
N LYS A 64 -4.70 14.54 1.20
CA LYS A 64 -3.87 14.60 2.40
C LYS A 64 -2.54 15.28 2.08
N VAL A 65 -1.94 14.92 0.94
CA VAL A 65 -0.75 15.52 0.34
C VAL A 65 -1.11 15.91 -1.09
N GLY A 66 -1.08 17.18 -1.44
CA GLY A 66 -1.45 17.61 -2.78
C GLY A 66 -2.88 17.27 -3.18
N THR A 67 -3.08 16.36 -4.14
CA THR A 67 -4.39 15.86 -4.56
C THR A 67 -4.57 14.37 -4.24
N ALA A 68 -5.81 13.93 -4.20
CA ALA A 68 -6.23 12.56 -3.96
C ALA A 68 -7.25 12.14 -5.02
N ILE A 69 -7.56 10.87 -5.11
CA ILE A 69 -8.68 10.38 -5.91
C ILE A 69 -9.91 10.18 -5.03
N GLU A 70 -11.05 10.75 -5.44
CA GLU A 70 -12.37 10.49 -4.86
C GLU A 70 -13.03 9.32 -5.58
N PHE A 71 -13.50 8.36 -4.78
CA PHE A 71 -14.22 7.16 -5.21
C PHE A 71 -15.68 7.25 -4.72
N SER A 72 -16.61 7.11 -5.64
CA SER A 72 -18.05 7.17 -5.31
C SER A 72 -18.84 5.99 -5.85
N GLU A 73 -18.49 5.46 -7.03
CA GLU A 73 -19.28 4.46 -7.75
C GLU A 73 -18.38 3.45 -8.49
N GLY A 74 -17.72 2.54 -7.78
CA GLY A 74 -16.96 1.46 -8.41
C GLY A 74 -15.44 1.63 -8.39
N PRO A 75 -14.71 0.61 -8.88
CA PRO A 75 -13.25 0.67 -8.98
C PRO A 75 -12.87 1.81 -9.94
N ALA A 76 -11.94 2.61 -9.50
CA ALA A 76 -11.61 3.83 -10.23
C ALA A 76 -10.22 3.82 -10.86
N VAL A 77 -9.28 3.04 -10.33
CA VAL A 77 -7.97 2.88 -10.92
C VAL A 77 -7.77 1.43 -11.29
N ILE A 78 -7.48 1.19 -12.55
CA ILE A 78 -7.21 -0.14 -13.08
C ILE A 78 -5.78 -0.20 -13.55
N ILE A 79 -5.02 -1.13 -12.97
CA ILE A 79 -3.64 -1.40 -13.32
C ILE A 79 -3.62 -2.69 -14.13
N ASP A 80 -3.15 -2.60 -15.38
CA ASP A 80 -3.03 -3.75 -16.28
C ASP A 80 -1.82 -4.62 -15.90
N PRO A 81 -2.03 -5.85 -15.41
CA PRO A 81 -0.96 -6.73 -14.96
C PRO A 81 -0.47 -7.67 -16.07
N ARG A 82 -0.61 -7.35 -17.33
CA ARG A 82 -0.24 -8.24 -18.44
C ARG A 82 1.10 -8.94 -18.21
N PRO A 83 1.25 -10.22 -18.59
CA PRO A 83 2.51 -10.95 -18.44
C PRO A 83 3.70 -10.21 -19.06
N GLY A 84 4.73 -9.95 -18.26
CA GLY A 84 5.87 -9.13 -18.63
C GLY A 84 5.64 -7.62 -18.54
N GLY A 85 4.45 -7.18 -18.11
CA GLY A 85 4.16 -5.78 -17.84
C GLY A 85 4.84 -5.29 -16.55
N PRO A 86 5.02 -3.98 -16.41
CA PRO A 86 5.72 -3.38 -15.26
C PRO A 86 4.94 -3.54 -13.93
N SER A 87 3.64 -3.74 -14.00
CA SER A 87 2.78 -3.95 -12.83
C SER A 87 2.77 -5.38 -12.29
N GLN A 88 3.38 -6.34 -13.04
CA GLN A 88 3.43 -7.72 -12.60
C GLN A 88 4.25 -7.86 -11.30
N LEU A 89 3.61 -8.34 -10.25
CA LEU A 89 4.22 -8.52 -8.95
C LEU A 89 4.16 -9.99 -8.53
N TYR A 90 5.33 -10.62 -8.49
CA TYR A 90 5.53 -11.94 -7.92
C TYR A 90 6.54 -11.79 -6.78
N VAL A 91 6.07 -11.82 -5.55
CA VAL A 91 6.88 -11.44 -4.41
C VAL A 91 6.78 -12.44 -3.28
N ALA A 92 7.90 -12.64 -2.58
CA ALA A 92 7.93 -13.41 -1.35
C ALA A 92 7.35 -12.63 -0.16
N HIS A 93 7.41 -11.32 -0.23
CA HIS A 93 6.96 -10.39 0.80
C HIS A 93 6.22 -9.23 0.15
N LEU A 94 5.33 -8.59 0.87
CA LEU A 94 4.49 -7.51 0.34
C LEU A 94 4.18 -6.47 1.41
N THR A 95 4.15 -5.20 0.99
CA THR A 95 3.51 -4.13 1.75
C THR A 95 2.60 -3.32 0.83
N VAL A 96 1.40 -3.02 1.30
CA VAL A 96 0.50 -2.03 0.71
C VAL A 96 0.27 -0.95 1.75
N ALA A 97 0.63 0.29 1.44
CA ALA A 97 0.45 1.45 2.31
C ALA A 97 -0.30 2.56 1.57
N VAL A 98 -1.26 3.21 2.23
CA VAL A 98 -2.11 4.23 1.62
C VAL A 98 -2.74 5.13 2.69
N TRP A 99 -2.98 6.39 2.36
CA TRP A 99 -3.88 7.26 3.10
C TRP A 99 -5.31 7.09 2.62
N ILE A 100 -6.24 6.91 3.57
CA ILE A 100 -7.67 6.77 3.31
C ILE A 100 -8.47 7.85 4.03
N TYR A 101 -9.55 8.32 3.40
CA TYR A 101 -10.54 9.21 4.01
C TYR A 101 -11.92 8.67 3.65
N PRO A 102 -12.45 7.72 4.43
CA PRO A 102 -13.73 7.08 4.12
C PRO A 102 -14.90 8.04 4.32
N PHE A 103 -15.87 8.03 3.40
CA PHE A 103 -17.13 8.79 3.54
C PHE A 103 -18.16 8.04 4.36
N GLU A 104 -18.03 6.71 4.39
CA GLU A 104 -18.91 5.84 5.18
C GLU A 104 -18.11 4.71 5.82
N ILE A 105 -18.49 4.30 6.99
CA ILE A 105 -17.93 3.16 7.72
C ILE A 105 -19.10 2.40 8.33
N SER A 106 -19.17 1.09 8.12
CA SER A 106 -20.20 0.27 8.72
C SER A 106 -19.80 -0.18 10.12
N ASP A 107 -20.70 -0.01 11.08
CA ASP A 107 -20.62 -0.59 12.41
C ASP A 107 -21.18 -2.02 12.47
N GLU A 108 -21.85 -2.48 11.40
CA GLU A 108 -22.35 -3.84 11.33
C GLU A 108 -21.22 -4.86 11.27
N VAL A 109 -21.25 -5.82 12.16
CA VAL A 109 -20.35 -6.97 12.13
C VAL A 109 -20.97 -8.04 11.26
N PHE A 110 -20.65 -8.04 9.98
CA PHE A 110 -21.05 -9.13 9.09
C PHE A 110 -20.31 -10.41 9.48
N GLY A 111 -21.03 -11.49 9.66
CA GLY A 111 -20.44 -12.79 10.00
C GLY A 111 -19.41 -13.23 8.96
N LYS A 112 -18.23 -13.68 9.43
CA LYS A 112 -17.09 -14.16 8.62
C LYS A 112 -16.25 -13.12 7.88
N GLY A 113 -16.02 -11.93 8.46
CA GLY A 113 -14.99 -11.03 7.98
C GLY A 113 -15.25 -10.50 6.57
N HIS A 114 -16.47 -10.10 6.26
CA HIS A 114 -16.77 -9.50 4.97
C HIS A 114 -16.15 -8.11 4.87
N LEU A 115 -15.42 -7.92 3.80
CA LEU A 115 -14.95 -6.65 3.29
C LEU A 115 -16.14 -5.88 2.72
N TYR A 116 -16.26 -4.59 2.98
CA TYR A 116 -17.25 -3.76 2.32
C TYR A 116 -16.67 -2.50 1.67
N GLY A 117 -15.35 -2.32 1.71
CA GLY A 117 -14.67 -1.21 1.06
C GLY A 117 -13.29 -1.62 0.58
N ASN A 118 -13.18 -2.23 -0.60
CA ASN A 118 -11.90 -2.62 -1.18
C ASN A 118 -11.08 -1.39 -1.55
N ILE A 119 -9.95 -1.22 -0.89
CA ILE A 119 -8.94 -0.22 -1.20
C ILE A 119 -8.02 -0.74 -2.29
N PHE A 120 -7.49 -1.94 -2.11
CA PHE A 120 -6.60 -2.64 -3.03
C PHE A 120 -7.10 -4.07 -3.25
N TYR A 121 -7.27 -4.45 -4.50
CA TYR A 121 -7.80 -5.75 -4.87
C TYR A 121 -7.08 -6.35 -6.07
N ASP A 122 -6.52 -7.53 -5.89
CA ASP A 122 -6.00 -8.36 -6.95
C ASP A 122 -6.67 -9.74 -6.93
N LYS A 123 -7.15 -10.17 -8.08
CA LYS A 123 -7.84 -11.43 -8.24
C LYS A 123 -7.15 -12.36 -9.21
N SER A 124 -6.89 -13.59 -8.78
CA SER A 124 -6.37 -14.63 -9.64
C SER A 124 -7.46 -15.42 -10.37
N GLY A 125 -7.93 -14.90 -11.49
CA GLY A 125 -8.88 -15.63 -12.34
C GLY A 125 -10.30 -15.76 -11.75
N LYS A 126 -11.06 -16.84 -12.07
CA LYS A 126 -12.50 -16.91 -11.82
C LYS A 126 -12.92 -17.30 -10.38
N SER A 127 -12.02 -17.70 -9.50
CA SER A 127 -12.40 -18.25 -8.20
C SER A 127 -11.52 -17.87 -7.01
N ASP A 128 -10.34 -17.29 -7.20
CA ASP A 128 -9.40 -17.10 -6.10
C ASP A 128 -8.87 -15.66 -6.09
N ASP A 129 -9.08 -14.98 -4.98
CA ASP A 129 -8.51 -13.67 -4.71
C ASP A 129 -7.07 -13.87 -4.21
N ASN A 130 -6.11 -13.02 -4.61
CA ASN A 130 -4.73 -13.13 -4.15
C ASN A 130 -4.44 -12.18 -3.00
N VAL A 131 -4.86 -10.92 -3.14
CA VAL A 131 -4.69 -9.88 -2.14
C VAL A 131 -5.95 -9.04 -2.07
N GLU A 132 -6.44 -8.83 -0.87
CA GLU A 132 -7.50 -7.86 -0.60
C GLU A 132 -7.13 -7.03 0.62
N PHE A 133 -7.17 -5.72 0.48
CA PHE A 133 -6.98 -4.77 1.56
C PHE A 133 -8.08 -3.74 1.57
N GLY A 134 -8.67 -3.48 2.72
CA GLY A 134 -9.73 -2.51 2.81
C GLY A 134 -10.42 -2.40 4.16
N LEU A 135 -11.57 -1.72 4.12
CA LEU A 135 -12.44 -1.57 5.27
C LEU A 135 -13.15 -2.90 5.56
N GLY A 136 -13.04 -3.35 6.79
CA GLY A 136 -13.71 -4.53 7.31
C GLY A 136 -14.94 -4.19 8.14
N SER A 137 -15.70 -5.21 8.54
CA SER A 137 -16.87 -5.05 9.41
C SER A 137 -16.49 -4.45 10.77
N GLY A 138 -17.44 -3.77 11.40
CA GLY A 138 -17.29 -3.24 12.76
C GLY A 138 -16.27 -2.13 12.89
N GLU A 139 -16.34 -1.10 12.05
CA GLU A 139 -15.43 0.07 12.09
C GLU A 139 -13.94 -0.33 12.03
N GLY A 140 -13.59 -1.32 11.20
CA GLY A 140 -12.29 -1.98 11.20
C GLY A 140 -11.59 -2.08 9.87
N LEU A 141 -10.51 -2.85 9.84
CA LEU A 141 -9.68 -3.13 8.67
C LEU A 141 -9.65 -4.64 8.37
N TYR A 142 -9.43 -4.95 7.09
CA TYR A 142 -9.36 -6.30 6.57
C TYR A 142 -8.13 -6.46 5.69
N TRP A 143 -7.31 -7.48 5.95
CA TRP A 143 -6.17 -7.85 5.15
C TRP A 143 -6.22 -9.34 4.81
N TYR A 144 -6.23 -9.65 3.53
CA TYR A 144 -6.29 -11.00 3.01
C TYR A 144 -5.14 -11.25 2.06
N ILE A 145 -4.47 -12.38 2.25
CA ILE A 145 -3.43 -12.85 1.37
C ILE A 145 -3.65 -14.33 1.07
N ASN A 146 -3.54 -14.68 -0.20
CA ASN A 146 -3.37 -16.03 -0.65
C ASN A 146 -1.89 -16.25 -0.99
N SER A 147 -1.21 -17.03 -0.17
CA SER A 147 0.19 -17.41 -0.38
C SER A 147 0.28 -18.92 -0.60
N GLY A 148 0.97 -19.36 -1.66
CA GLY A 148 1.07 -20.79 -1.93
C GLY A 148 1.97 -21.12 -3.11
N GLU A 149 2.25 -22.41 -3.29
CA GLU A 149 2.96 -22.89 -4.46
C GLU A 149 2.13 -22.67 -5.74
N LYS A 150 2.80 -22.16 -6.76
CA LYS A 150 2.28 -21.96 -8.11
C LYS A 150 1.57 -23.21 -8.64
N LYS A 151 0.26 -23.32 -8.48
CA LYS A 151 -0.55 -24.17 -9.31
C LYS A 151 -1.70 -23.37 -9.88
N MET A 152 -1.47 -22.92 -11.10
CA MET A 152 -2.58 -22.51 -11.97
C MET A 152 -3.56 -23.67 -12.08
N ARG A 153 -4.70 -23.48 -11.41
CA ARG A 153 -5.94 -24.27 -11.54
C ARG A 153 -5.83 -25.78 -11.89
N PRO A 154 -6.66 -26.59 -11.28
CA PRO A 154 -7.83 -26.23 -10.44
C PRO A 154 -7.42 -25.93 -9.01
N PHE A 155 -8.30 -25.20 -8.24
CA PHE A 155 -8.20 -24.91 -6.81
C PHE A 155 -7.48 -26.07 -6.07
N ASN A 156 -6.33 -25.76 -5.49
CA ASN A 156 -5.63 -26.71 -4.65
C ASN A 156 -6.05 -26.43 -3.19
N PRO A 157 -6.70 -27.38 -2.50
CA PRO A 157 -7.03 -27.23 -1.08
C PRO A 157 -5.79 -27.05 -0.19
N ALA A 158 -4.60 -27.07 -0.79
CA ALA A 158 -3.34 -26.74 -0.13
C ALA A 158 -2.99 -25.24 -0.19
N ASP A 159 -3.72 -24.43 -0.96
CA ASP A 159 -3.56 -22.97 -0.95
C ASP A 159 -4.09 -22.45 0.38
N VAL A 160 -3.28 -21.69 1.07
CA VAL A 160 -3.61 -21.21 2.41
C VAL A 160 -3.98 -19.73 2.35
N ASN A 161 -5.27 -19.52 2.45
CA ASN A 161 -5.83 -18.19 2.59
C ASN A 161 -5.61 -17.70 4.03
N THR A 162 -4.93 -16.60 4.19
CA THR A 162 -4.79 -15.96 5.49
C THR A 162 -5.57 -14.66 5.51
N THR A 163 -6.56 -14.61 6.38
CA THR A 163 -7.37 -13.42 6.64
C THR A 163 -7.04 -12.86 8.01
N LEU A 164 -6.66 -11.60 8.08
CA LEU A 164 -6.61 -10.81 9.30
C LEU A 164 -7.73 -9.79 9.27
N SER A 165 -8.75 -9.99 10.10
CA SER A 165 -9.85 -9.06 10.28
C SER A 165 -9.74 -8.42 11.65
N LEU A 166 -9.72 -7.10 11.70
CA LEU A 166 -9.56 -6.28 12.89
C LEU A 166 -10.78 -5.39 13.07
N PRO A 167 -11.88 -5.88 13.65
CA PRO A 167 -13.04 -5.08 13.98
C PRO A 167 -12.74 -4.15 15.17
N ASN A 168 -13.57 -3.14 15.37
CA ASN A 168 -13.55 -2.24 16.53
C ASN A 168 -12.26 -1.41 16.64
N LEU A 169 -11.64 -1.03 15.54
CA LEU A 169 -10.54 -0.06 15.52
C LEU A 169 -11.03 1.38 15.77
N GLY A 170 -12.34 1.59 15.78
CA GLY A 170 -12.95 2.88 16.04
C GLY A 170 -12.79 3.87 14.88
N LEU A 171 -12.65 3.37 13.66
CA LEU A 171 -12.60 4.23 12.49
C LEU A 171 -13.91 5.03 12.38
N LYS A 172 -13.79 6.29 12.01
CA LYS A 172 -14.94 7.18 11.80
C LYS A 172 -14.88 7.75 10.39
N PRO A 173 -16.03 7.95 9.74
CA PRO A 173 -16.06 8.63 8.45
C PRO A 173 -15.48 10.04 8.54
N GLU A 174 -15.07 10.56 7.40
CA GLU A 174 -14.55 11.91 7.23
C GLU A 174 -13.28 12.22 8.06
N ASN A 175 -12.42 11.21 8.27
CA ASN A 175 -11.11 11.36 8.89
C ASN A 175 -10.03 10.69 8.05
N TRP A 176 -8.84 11.30 7.96
CA TRP A 176 -7.68 10.68 7.33
C TRP A 176 -7.04 9.64 8.23
N TYR A 177 -6.77 8.47 7.66
CA TYR A 177 -6.04 7.37 8.30
C TYR A 177 -4.95 6.88 7.37
N HIS A 178 -3.77 6.65 7.90
CA HIS A 178 -2.73 5.89 7.22
C HIS A 178 -2.90 4.42 7.56
N VAL A 179 -3.13 3.60 6.56
CA VAL A 179 -3.36 2.15 6.73
C VAL A 179 -2.30 1.38 5.95
N VAL A 180 -1.75 0.35 6.60
CA VAL A 180 -0.72 -0.48 6.00
C VAL A 180 -1.01 -1.95 6.28
N GLY A 181 -0.94 -2.77 5.24
CA GLY A 181 -0.91 -4.22 5.34
C GLY A 181 0.46 -4.73 4.93
N THR A 182 1.09 -5.58 5.74
CA THR A 182 2.37 -6.23 5.41
C THR A 182 2.26 -7.74 5.41
N PHE A 183 3.12 -8.39 4.63
CA PHE A 183 3.36 -9.82 4.64
C PHE A 183 4.87 -10.06 4.50
N ASP A 184 5.47 -10.76 5.46
CA ASP A 184 6.90 -11.06 5.52
C ASP A 184 7.28 -12.50 5.12
N GLY A 185 6.31 -13.25 4.57
CA GLY A 185 6.46 -14.67 4.21
C GLY A 185 5.99 -15.62 5.32
N GLU A 186 5.92 -15.17 6.55
CA GLU A 186 5.52 -15.97 7.73
C GLU A 186 4.29 -15.39 8.42
N LYS A 187 4.10 -14.07 8.31
CA LYS A 187 3.11 -13.34 9.09
C LYS A 187 2.48 -12.23 8.25
N VAL A 188 1.20 -12.01 8.46
CA VAL A 188 0.49 -10.82 8.01
C VAL A 188 0.30 -9.85 9.18
N GLN A 189 0.48 -8.56 8.93
CA GLN A 189 0.33 -7.51 9.93
C GLN A 189 -0.48 -6.34 9.35
N VAL A 190 -1.22 -5.64 10.20
CA VAL A 190 -1.97 -4.44 9.83
C VAL A 190 -1.63 -3.32 10.80
N TYR A 191 -1.33 -2.16 10.23
CA TYR A 191 -1.03 -0.93 10.96
C TYR A 191 -2.08 0.13 10.67
N LEU A 192 -2.39 0.91 11.70
CA LEU A 192 -3.25 2.09 11.63
C LEU A 192 -2.49 3.28 12.23
N ASN A 193 -2.30 4.33 11.43
CA ASN A 193 -1.58 5.55 11.84
C ASN A 193 -0.19 5.25 12.47
N GLY A 194 0.57 4.36 11.84
CA GLY A 194 1.90 3.96 12.27
C GLY A 194 1.96 2.93 13.41
N LYS A 195 0.83 2.56 14.01
CA LYS A 195 0.76 1.60 15.11
C LYS A 195 0.32 0.23 14.61
N LEU A 196 1.02 -0.82 15.03
CA LEU A 196 0.59 -2.20 14.80
C LEU A 196 -0.70 -2.49 15.58
N GLU A 197 -1.77 -2.82 14.87
CA GLU A 197 -3.07 -3.13 15.47
C GLU A 197 -3.35 -4.62 15.55
N GLY A 198 -2.73 -5.42 14.69
CA GLY A 198 -2.83 -6.86 14.77
C GLY A 198 -1.92 -7.59 13.81
N GLU A 199 -1.70 -8.87 14.12
CA GLU A 199 -0.90 -9.78 13.32
C GLU A 199 -1.48 -11.20 13.35
N LYS A 200 -1.13 -12.00 12.34
CA LYS A 200 -1.51 -13.40 12.24
C LYS A 200 -0.47 -14.19 11.48
N ASP A 201 -0.09 -15.36 12.04
CA ASP A 201 0.81 -16.29 11.37
C ASP A 201 0.15 -16.89 10.12
N VAL A 202 0.93 -17.02 9.07
CA VAL A 202 0.55 -17.67 7.83
C VAL A 202 0.95 -19.14 7.89
N PRO A 203 0.01 -20.07 7.84
CA PRO A 203 0.30 -21.49 8.05
C PRO A 203 1.20 -22.13 7.00
N ARG A 204 1.35 -21.52 5.84
CA ARG A 204 2.26 -21.95 4.78
C ARG A 204 3.01 -20.78 4.20
N HIS A 205 4.31 -20.97 4.06
CA HIS A 205 5.22 -20.01 3.46
C HIS A 205 5.25 -20.23 1.94
N GLY A 206 5.03 -19.16 1.22
CA GLY A 206 5.09 -19.15 -0.24
C GLY A 206 4.93 -17.74 -0.77
N PRO A 207 5.35 -17.48 -2.01
CA PRO A 207 5.21 -16.16 -2.60
C PRO A 207 3.74 -15.78 -2.80
N VAL A 208 3.45 -14.50 -2.66
CA VAL A 208 2.21 -13.88 -3.12
C VAL A 208 2.36 -13.56 -4.59
N MET A 209 1.36 -13.94 -5.37
CA MET A 209 1.35 -13.66 -6.79
C MET A 209 0.28 -12.60 -7.07
N LEU A 210 0.69 -11.35 -7.20
CA LEU A 210 -0.11 -10.32 -7.85
C LEU A 210 0.07 -10.50 -9.36
N TRP A 211 -0.46 -11.59 -9.86
CA TRP A 211 -0.29 -11.93 -11.26
C TRP A 211 -1.51 -12.67 -11.76
N ASN A 212 -2.09 -12.11 -12.79
CA ASN A 212 -3.01 -12.84 -13.63
C ASN A 212 -3.36 -12.12 -14.91
N GLU A 213 -4.23 -12.78 -15.67
CA GLU A 213 -4.98 -12.24 -16.80
C GLU A 213 -6.03 -11.19 -16.37
N ASN A 214 -6.07 -10.82 -15.07
CA ASN A 214 -7.02 -9.85 -14.53
C ASN A 214 -6.28 -8.64 -13.95
N ASP A 215 -6.93 -7.49 -14.05
CA ASP A 215 -6.38 -6.22 -13.60
C ASP A 215 -6.34 -6.11 -12.07
N ILE A 216 -5.39 -5.34 -11.55
CA ILE A 216 -5.40 -4.87 -10.18
C ILE A 216 -6.37 -3.68 -10.10
N HIS A 217 -7.29 -3.73 -9.16
CA HIS A 217 -8.30 -2.70 -8.97
C HIS A 217 -8.07 -1.93 -7.68
N ILE A 218 -8.12 -0.61 -7.76
CA ILE A 218 -8.05 0.28 -6.61
C ILE A 218 -9.41 0.93 -6.42
N GLY A 219 -9.90 0.91 -5.16
CA GLY A 219 -11.18 1.51 -4.77
C GLY A 219 -12.41 0.64 -5.00
N GLY A 220 -12.25 -0.60 -5.43
CA GLY A 220 -13.39 -1.49 -5.60
C GLY A 220 -13.06 -2.81 -6.27
N ARG A 221 -14.05 -3.68 -6.27
CA ARG A 221 -14.01 -4.99 -6.91
C ARG A 221 -14.82 -4.95 -8.21
N PRO A 222 -14.27 -5.38 -9.35
CA PRO A 222 -15.04 -5.37 -10.59
C PRO A 222 -16.14 -6.44 -10.58
N ASN A 223 -17.23 -6.16 -11.30
CA ASN A 223 -18.29 -7.14 -11.62
C ASN A 223 -19.07 -7.71 -10.43
N ILE A 224 -19.17 -6.99 -9.32
CA ILE A 224 -20.14 -7.31 -8.27
C ILE A 224 -21.31 -6.35 -8.41
N ASN A 225 -22.46 -6.90 -8.86
CA ASN A 225 -23.70 -6.14 -9.10
C ASN A 225 -24.40 -5.69 -7.80
N ASP A 226 -23.79 -5.88 -6.64
CA ASP A 226 -24.42 -5.64 -5.34
C ASP A 226 -23.93 -4.37 -4.64
N GLY A 227 -22.98 -3.65 -5.22
CA GLY A 227 -22.42 -2.44 -4.61
C GLY A 227 -21.63 -2.68 -3.30
N ALA A 228 -21.54 -3.93 -2.88
CA ALA A 228 -21.15 -4.31 -1.51
C ALA A 228 -19.64 -4.27 -1.23
N ASN A 229 -18.81 -4.05 -2.23
CA ASN A 229 -17.35 -4.08 -2.05
C ASN A 229 -16.64 -2.86 -2.67
N LEU A 230 -17.36 -1.76 -2.76
CA LEU A 230 -16.84 -0.51 -3.28
C LEU A 230 -16.36 0.37 -2.13
N TYR A 231 -15.13 0.86 -2.24
CA TYR A 231 -14.67 1.91 -1.35
C TYR A 231 -15.33 3.23 -1.74
N LYS A 232 -15.87 3.94 -0.76
CA LYS A 232 -16.40 5.30 -0.91
C LYS A 232 -15.61 6.25 -0.04
N GLY A 233 -14.89 7.16 -0.66
CA GLY A 233 -13.99 8.05 0.05
C GLY A 233 -12.85 8.56 -0.81
N LEU A 234 -11.80 9.05 -0.16
CA LEU A 234 -10.59 9.50 -0.82
C LEU A 234 -9.45 8.51 -0.56
N LEU A 235 -8.63 8.26 -1.58
CA LEU A 235 -7.35 7.57 -1.45
C LEU A 235 -6.23 8.50 -1.89
N ASP A 236 -5.11 8.43 -1.17
CA ASP A 236 -3.93 9.25 -1.41
C ASP A 236 -2.64 8.50 -1.09
N GLU A 237 -1.54 8.81 -1.78
CA GLU A 237 -0.21 8.28 -1.48
C GLU A 237 -0.15 6.73 -1.44
N LEU A 238 -0.74 6.06 -2.46
CA LEU A 238 -0.68 4.60 -2.55
C LEU A 238 0.71 4.14 -2.95
N VAL A 239 1.36 3.37 -2.08
CA VAL A 239 2.64 2.73 -2.37
C VAL A 239 2.59 1.23 -2.10
N VAL A 240 3.17 0.45 -3.00
CA VAL A 240 3.32 -0.99 -2.88
C VAL A 240 4.81 -1.35 -2.92
N TYR A 241 5.23 -2.17 -1.96
CA TYR A 241 6.59 -2.68 -1.86
C TYR A 241 6.62 -4.19 -2.11
N ASP A 242 7.72 -4.67 -2.67
CA ASP A 242 8.04 -6.09 -2.81
C ASP A 242 8.76 -6.67 -1.58
N ARG A 243 8.61 -6.02 -0.45
CA ARG A 243 9.11 -6.41 0.88
C ARG A 243 8.14 -6.03 1.99
N ALA A 244 8.29 -6.65 3.15
CA ALA A 244 7.62 -6.19 4.35
C ALA A 244 8.37 -4.97 4.92
N LEU A 245 7.63 -3.91 5.25
CA LEU A 245 8.15 -2.78 6.00
C LEU A 245 8.21 -3.13 7.49
N THR A 246 9.25 -2.64 8.16
CA THR A 246 9.33 -2.62 9.62
C THR A 246 8.38 -1.55 10.20
N THR A 247 8.10 -1.63 11.50
CA THR A 247 7.26 -0.62 12.18
C THR A 247 7.83 0.80 12.04
N ASP A 248 9.16 0.96 12.13
CA ASP A 248 9.80 2.27 12.00
C ASP A 248 9.66 2.82 10.58
N GLU A 249 9.80 1.97 9.55
CA GLU A 249 9.57 2.34 8.16
C GLU A 249 8.10 2.69 7.87
N VAL A 250 7.15 1.99 8.48
CA VAL A 250 5.72 2.34 8.38
C VAL A 250 5.46 3.75 8.91
N VAL A 251 6.09 4.11 10.03
CA VAL A 251 6.00 5.48 10.60
C VAL A 251 6.66 6.50 9.68
N GLU A 252 7.80 6.16 9.08
CA GLU A 252 8.51 7.04 8.15
C GLU A 252 7.69 7.29 6.87
N VAL A 253 7.14 6.23 6.27
CA VAL A 253 6.24 6.35 5.10
C VAL A 253 5.04 7.21 5.42
N MET A 254 4.41 7.03 6.58
CA MET A 254 3.28 7.85 7.04
C MET A 254 3.60 9.34 7.14
N ASN A 255 4.82 9.69 7.58
CA ASN A 255 5.24 11.07 7.79
C ASN A 255 5.84 11.73 6.53
N SER A 256 6.13 10.95 5.50
CA SER A 256 6.69 11.45 4.25
C SER A 256 5.62 12.21 3.45
N THR A 257 5.98 13.39 2.97
CA THR A 257 5.15 14.15 2.00
C THR A 257 5.49 13.80 0.55
N ASN A 258 6.59 13.10 0.34
CA ASN A 258 7.00 12.52 -0.93
C ASN A 258 8.12 11.51 -0.65
N ILE A 259 7.81 10.24 -0.78
CA ILE A 259 8.74 9.13 -0.49
C ILE A 259 10.00 9.18 -1.38
N LEU A 260 9.91 9.74 -2.59
CA LEU A 260 10.99 9.75 -3.57
C LEU A 260 11.88 11.01 -3.55
N THR A 261 11.45 12.14 -2.98
CA THR A 261 12.18 13.41 -3.12
C THR A 261 13.40 13.55 -2.24
N VAL A 262 13.58 12.70 -1.26
CA VAL A 262 14.69 12.82 -0.30
C VAL A 262 16.03 12.34 -0.88
N ASP A 263 16.01 11.51 -1.91
CA ASP A 263 17.21 10.82 -2.38
C ASP A 263 18.08 11.62 -3.39
N PHE A 264 17.51 12.57 -4.13
CA PHE A 264 18.24 13.26 -5.21
C PHE A 264 18.88 14.59 -4.82
N ALA A 265 18.24 15.37 -3.96
CA ALA A 265 18.77 16.69 -3.59
C ALA A 265 20.00 16.59 -2.65
N ASP A 266 20.00 15.62 -1.74
CA ASP A 266 21.08 15.47 -0.76
C ASP A 266 22.31 14.73 -1.33
N LYS A 267 22.13 13.80 -2.27
CA LYS A 267 23.26 13.15 -2.97
C LYS A 267 24.05 14.12 -3.82
N LEU A 268 23.41 15.08 -4.44
CA LEU A 268 24.08 16.13 -5.24
C LEU A 268 24.91 17.08 -4.37
N THR A 269 24.41 17.49 -3.21
CA THR A 269 25.11 18.41 -2.31
C THR A 269 26.33 17.78 -1.63
N THR A 270 26.27 16.51 -1.25
CA THR A 270 27.40 15.79 -0.65
C THR A 270 28.50 15.47 -1.67
N THR A 271 28.13 15.08 -2.90
CA THR A 271 29.11 14.81 -3.96
C THR A 271 29.87 16.09 -4.38
N TRP A 272 29.20 17.23 -4.47
CA TRP A 272 29.84 18.52 -4.75
C TRP A 272 30.68 19.06 -3.59
N GLY A 273 30.30 18.75 -2.35
CA GLY A 273 31.07 19.09 -1.16
C GLY A 273 32.42 18.39 -1.11
N VAL A 274 32.47 17.11 -1.44
CA VAL A 274 33.70 16.29 -1.46
C VAL A 274 34.62 16.67 -2.61
N LEU A 275 34.08 17.05 -3.77
CA LEU A 275 34.89 17.46 -4.94
C LEU A 275 35.54 18.83 -4.80
N LYS A 276 35.08 19.69 -3.89
CA LYS A 276 35.68 21.02 -3.64
C LYS A 276 36.81 21.02 -2.60
N THR A 277 37.06 19.90 -1.95
CA THR A 277 38.08 19.78 -0.89
C THR A 277 39.32 18.94 -1.31
N GLN A 278 39.46 18.63 -2.63
CA GLN A 278 40.68 18.02 -3.21
C GLN A 278 41.47 19.04 -4.01
#